data_60fa5fccab79fb30643fbaa90b021b90
#
_entry.id   60fa5fccab79fb30643fbaa90b021b90
#
_cell.length_a   1.000
_cell.length_b   1.000
_cell.length_c   1.000
_cell.angle_alpha   90.00
_cell.angle_beta   90.00
_cell.angle_gamma   90.00
#
_symmetry.space_group_name_H-M   'P 1'
#
loop_
_entity.id
_entity.type
_entity.pdbx_description
1 polymer ?
#
loop_
_entity_poly.entity_id
_entity_poly.type
_entity_poly.pdbx_seq_one_letter_code
_entity_poly.pdbx_strand_id
1 'polypeptide(L)'
;MTSSIPASYFVNVQPSVLAAESTGPALNGLLLTNGTRVPIGQVLSFPSASSVATYFGASSSEAAFAAQYFAGVTNASQQPGALLITQYPETGAAAWLRGGSIASLPLTSLQAISGTLNVTVDGYVRSAASVNLSTATSFSAAAAIIQTDLNATLPVIGTSTASSIVTNTATQATISGNILTIPSGSTVTGMFIPGQTITGGTILAGTTITGFGTGTGGIGTYTVSVSQNVSATTITGSGATLTVGGTVTGTWAIGQTVTGGSVAANTQIIGLGTGKGGAGTYFVSVAQTVSSAALSSEATPVAVTYDTVSGAFLITSGVAIGAASSIAFASGTAAAPLMLTQATGAVTSQGAAPATPATFMPAVVAQTSNWATFTTLWEPSISEALAFAAWNSLQNNLFAYLA
;
A
#
# COMPACT_ATOMS: atom_id res chain seq x y z
N MET A 1 51.65 -10.01 35.86
CA MET A 1 51.07 -8.67 35.59
C MET A 1 49.58 -8.86 35.32
N THR A 2 48.73 -8.55 36.29
CA THR A 2 47.30 -8.57 36.14
C THR A 2 46.87 -7.32 35.43
N SER A 3 46.52 -7.43 34.17
CA SER A 3 45.96 -6.33 33.38
C SER A 3 44.55 -6.06 33.92
N SER A 4 44.37 -4.96 34.66
CA SER A 4 43.06 -4.51 35.07
C SER A 4 42.32 -3.91 33.86
N ILE A 5 41.12 -4.40 33.56
CA ILE A 5 40.28 -3.80 32.54
C ILE A 5 39.78 -2.45 33.09
N PRO A 6 40.02 -1.33 32.40
CA PRO A 6 39.58 -0.02 32.87
C PRO A 6 38.06 0.03 33.02
N ALA A 7 37.57 0.65 34.07
CA ALA A 7 36.13 0.81 34.34
C ALA A 7 35.39 1.51 33.19
N SER A 8 36.05 2.32 32.39
CA SER A 8 35.54 2.96 31.17
C SER A 8 35.12 1.97 30.06
N TYR A 9 35.51 0.70 30.19
CA TYR A 9 35.06 -0.36 29.23
C TYR A 9 33.65 -0.88 29.57
N PHE A 10 33.21 -0.71 30.83
CA PHE A 10 31.92 -1.24 31.32
C PHE A 10 30.95 -0.12 31.69
N VAL A 11 31.41 1.10 31.89
CA VAL A 11 30.58 2.25 32.26
C VAL A 11 30.99 3.43 31.40
N ASN A 12 30.23 3.71 30.37
CA ASN A 12 30.34 4.96 29.63
C ASN A 12 29.52 6.03 30.38
N VAL A 13 30.12 6.65 31.38
CA VAL A 13 29.54 7.84 32.01
C VAL A 13 29.84 9.01 31.09
N GLN A 14 28.89 9.38 30.27
CA GLN A 14 28.91 10.71 29.64
C GLN A 14 28.41 11.71 30.70
N PRO A 15 29.25 12.53 31.32
CA PRO A 15 28.78 13.63 32.14
C PRO A 15 28.08 14.61 31.19
N SER A 16 26.76 14.57 31.12
CA SER A 16 26.04 15.73 30.63
C SER A 16 26.15 16.80 31.70
N VAL A 17 26.92 17.82 31.42
CA VAL A 17 26.82 19.08 32.19
C VAL A 17 25.43 19.60 31.89
N LEU A 18 24.50 19.44 32.85
CA LEU A 18 23.28 20.22 32.86
C LEU A 18 23.76 21.68 32.95
N ALA A 19 23.63 22.42 31.85
CA ALA A 19 23.84 23.85 31.89
C ALA A 19 22.92 24.40 32.98
N ALA A 20 23.46 25.26 33.86
CA ALA A 20 22.73 25.85 34.97
C ALA A 20 21.55 26.75 34.50
N GLU A 21 21.44 27.02 33.24
CA GLU A 21 20.26 27.51 32.56
C GLU A 21 19.57 26.31 31.91
N SER A 22 18.69 25.66 32.64
CA SER A 22 17.75 24.69 32.11
C SER A 22 16.79 25.44 31.17
N THR A 23 17.14 25.52 29.89
CA THR A 23 16.12 25.65 28.90
C THR A 23 15.24 24.42 29.08
N GLY A 24 13.96 24.62 29.43
CA GLY A 24 13.02 23.51 29.60
C GLY A 24 13.11 22.54 28.42
N PRO A 25 12.79 21.25 28.58
CA PRO A 25 12.88 20.28 27.52
C PRO A 25 12.11 20.81 26.32
N ALA A 26 12.69 20.68 25.14
CA ALA A 26 12.01 21.06 23.91
C ALA A 26 10.72 20.20 23.79
N LEU A 27 9.56 20.85 23.86
CA LEU A 27 8.26 20.20 23.77
C LEU A 27 7.94 19.92 22.29
N ASN A 28 8.68 19.01 21.69
CA ASN A 28 8.44 18.60 20.31
C ASN A 28 7.10 17.89 20.18
N GLY A 29 6.43 18.09 19.04
CA GLY A 29 5.24 17.34 18.67
C GLY A 29 5.57 16.14 17.80
N LEU A 30 4.77 15.10 17.91
CA LEU A 30 4.74 13.97 17.00
C LEU A 30 3.44 14.02 16.18
N LEU A 31 3.57 14.09 14.88
CA LEU A 31 2.47 14.03 13.94
C LEU A 31 2.40 12.62 13.33
N LEU A 32 1.26 11.97 13.48
CA LEU A 32 0.93 10.74 12.77
C LEU A 32 0.25 11.12 11.46
N THR A 33 0.78 10.65 10.33
CA THR A 33 0.18 10.85 9.01
C THR A 33 -0.17 9.51 8.36
N ASN A 34 -1.29 9.45 7.65
CA ASN A 34 -1.63 8.34 6.78
C ASN A 34 -1.02 8.50 5.36
N GLY A 35 -0.32 9.61 5.11
CA GLY A 35 0.45 9.83 3.89
C GLY A 35 1.62 8.85 3.76
N THR A 36 1.84 8.34 2.55
CA THR A 36 2.81 7.27 2.27
C THR A 36 4.24 7.75 2.03
N ARG A 37 4.54 9.02 2.30
CA ARG A 37 5.82 9.61 1.94
C ARG A 37 6.95 9.30 2.92
N VAL A 38 6.63 9.13 4.20
CA VAL A 38 7.57 8.66 5.22
C VAL A 38 7.69 7.14 5.10
N PRO A 39 8.90 6.58 5.05
CA PRO A 39 9.06 5.13 5.06
C PRO A 39 8.42 4.51 6.31
N ILE A 40 7.74 3.39 6.13
CA ILE A 40 7.16 2.63 7.24
C ILE A 40 8.24 2.31 8.29
N GLY A 41 7.89 2.52 9.54
CA GLY A 41 8.81 2.27 10.65
C GLY A 41 9.90 3.33 10.81
N GLN A 42 9.77 4.51 10.21
CA GLN A 42 10.69 5.63 10.39
C GLN A 42 9.98 6.80 11.09
N VAL A 43 10.69 7.47 11.97
CA VAL A 43 10.28 8.75 12.56
C VAL A 43 11.24 9.82 12.05
N LEU A 44 10.73 10.76 11.25
CA LEU A 44 11.52 11.84 10.67
C LEU A 44 11.35 13.11 11.51
N SER A 45 12.44 13.82 11.75
CA SER A 45 12.46 15.08 12.51
C SER A 45 12.68 16.25 11.56
N PHE A 46 11.83 17.26 11.68
CA PHE A 46 11.83 18.46 10.87
C PHE A 46 12.03 19.70 11.75
N PRO A 47 13.05 20.53 11.50
CA PRO A 47 13.35 21.69 12.33
C PRO A 47 12.52 22.94 11.95
N SER A 48 11.72 22.90 10.89
CA SER A 48 10.93 24.05 10.42
C SER A 48 9.78 23.66 9.51
N ALA A 49 8.79 24.53 9.37
CA ALA A 49 7.70 24.35 8.42
C ALA A 49 8.21 24.25 6.98
N SER A 50 9.26 25.00 6.60
CA SER A 50 9.82 24.93 5.26
C SER A 50 10.48 23.57 4.95
N SER A 51 11.11 22.93 5.93
CA SER A 51 11.67 21.58 5.76
C SER A 51 10.57 20.52 5.54
N VAL A 52 9.43 20.65 6.24
CA VAL A 52 8.25 19.81 6.00
C VAL A 52 7.67 20.05 4.59
N ALA A 53 7.48 21.33 4.21
CA ALA A 53 6.99 21.68 2.88
C ALA A 53 7.90 21.17 1.76
N THR A 54 9.21 21.21 1.94
CA THR A 54 10.18 20.67 0.98
C THR A 54 10.06 19.15 0.85
N TYR A 55 9.85 18.44 1.96
CA TYR A 55 9.78 16.98 1.95
C TYR A 55 8.42 16.45 1.48
N PHE A 56 7.32 17.03 1.94
CA PHE A 56 5.96 16.56 1.64
C PHE A 56 5.31 17.25 0.45
N GLY A 57 5.84 18.40 0.04
CA GLY A 57 5.22 19.32 -0.93
C GLY A 57 4.51 20.48 -0.22
N ALA A 58 4.61 21.69 -0.79
CA ALA A 58 4.08 22.91 -0.18
C ALA A 58 2.55 22.91 0.01
N SER A 59 1.82 22.12 -0.78
CA SER A 59 0.36 21.98 -0.70
C SER A 59 -0.12 20.76 0.08
N SER A 60 0.78 20.02 0.74
CA SER A 60 0.42 18.85 1.53
C SER A 60 -0.24 19.24 2.85
N SER A 61 -1.03 18.33 3.40
CA SER A 61 -1.65 18.50 4.72
C SER A 61 -0.61 18.59 5.83
N GLU A 62 0.49 17.85 5.69
CA GLU A 62 1.64 17.90 6.60
C GLU A 62 2.30 19.29 6.60
N ALA A 63 2.45 19.91 5.43
CA ALA A 63 3.01 21.27 5.33
C ALA A 63 2.06 22.32 5.94
N ALA A 64 0.76 22.17 5.72
CA ALA A 64 -0.25 23.05 6.32
C ALA A 64 -0.25 22.93 7.85
N PHE A 65 -0.20 21.71 8.40
CA PHE A 65 -0.07 21.47 9.84
C PHE A 65 1.22 22.06 10.39
N ALA A 66 2.35 21.80 9.74
CA ALA A 66 3.66 22.31 10.18
C ALA A 66 3.71 23.83 10.19
N ALA A 67 3.05 24.51 9.25
CA ALA A 67 2.96 25.96 9.22
C ALA A 67 2.29 26.52 10.50
N GLN A 68 1.21 25.87 10.97
CA GLN A 68 0.54 26.23 12.21
C GLN A 68 1.37 25.86 13.43
N TYR A 69 1.96 24.65 13.44
CA TYR A 69 2.78 24.17 14.56
C TYR A 69 3.98 25.09 14.83
N PHE A 70 4.75 25.46 13.82
CA PHE A 70 5.91 26.33 13.95
C PHE A 70 5.57 27.83 14.10
N ALA A 71 4.36 28.25 13.74
CA ALA A 71 3.90 29.61 14.03
C ALA A 71 3.80 29.85 15.55
N GLY A 72 3.49 28.79 16.31
CA GLY A 72 3.39 28.85 17.77
C GLY A 72 2.28 29.81 18.24
N VAL A 73 2.42 30.30 19.47
CA VAL A 73 1.54 31.33 20.06
C VAL A 73 2.33 32.61 20.30
N THR A 74 1.69 33.75 20.03
CA THR A 74 2.33 35.08 20.04
C THR A 74 3.07 35.40 21.37
N ASN A 75 2.60 34.84 22.49
CA ASN A 75 3.19 35.06 23.83
C ASN A 75 4.12 33.93 24.26
N ALA A 76 4.44 32.96 23.40
CA ALA A 76 5.36 31.88 23.78
C ALA A 76 6.79 32.44 23.87
N SER A 77 7.44 32.14 25.00
CA SER A 77 8.87 32.48 25.22
C SER A 77 9.80 31.53 24.47
N GLN A 78 9.28 30.35 24.01
CA GLN A 78 10.01 29.38 23.25
C GLN A 78 9.13 28.83 22.10
N GLN A 79 9.75 28.67 20.96
CA GLN A 79 9.14 28.00 19.81
C GLN A 79 9.47 26.49 19.82
N PRO A 80 8.63 25.64 19.23
CA PRO A 80 8.95 24.21 19.09
C PRO A 80 10.28 24.00 18.35
N GLY A 81 11.15 23.14 18.90
CA GLY A 81 12.47 22.87 18.31
C GLY A 81 12.40 21.99 17.06
N ALA A 82 11.46 21.06 17.03
CA ALA A 82 11.23 20.15 15.91
C ALA A 82 9.80 19.63 15.90
N LEU A 83 9.34 19.23 14.72
CA LEU A 83 8.16 18.38 14.50
C LEU A 83 8.61 17.01 14.03
N LEU A 84 8.24 15.97 14.75
CA LEU A 84 8.48 14.60 14.36
C LEU A 84 7.27 14.11 13.55
N ILE A 85 7.52 13.42 12.45
CA ILE A 85 6.45 12.88 11.59
C ILE A 85 6.73 11.42 11.31
N THR A 86 5.72 10.57 11.45
CA THR A 86 5.77 9.14 11.12
C THR A 86 4.50 8.71 10.38
N GLN A 87 4.65 7.73 9.49
CA GLN A 87 3.50 7.16 8.80
C GLN A 87 2.79 6.15 9.68
N TYR A 88 1.48 6.36 9.89
CA TYR A 88 0.57 5.39 10.50
C TYR A 88 -0.24 4.71 9.40
N PRO A 89 -0.05 3.42 9.12
CA PRO A 89 -0.82 2.72 8.09
C PRO A 89 -2.21 2.34 8.61
N GLU A 90 -3.22 3.17 8.38
CA GLU A 90 -4.62 2.86 8.69
C GLU A 90 -5.13 1.65 7.89
N THR A 91 -4.62 1.52 6.66
CA THR A 91 -4.88 0.39 5.77
C THR A 91 -3.55 -0.28 5.42
N GLY A 92 -3.59 -1.44 4.77
CA GLY A 92 -2.36 -2.06 4.28
C GLY A 92 -1.59 -1.11 3.35
N ALA A 93 -0.28 -0.95 3.60
CA ALA A 93 0.61 -0.13 2.79
C ALA A 93 1.44 -0.99 1.84
N ALA A 94 1.55 -0.57 0.58
CA ALA A 94 2.44 -1.19 -0.41
C ALA A 94 3.89 -0.76 -0.17
N ALA A 95 4.83 -1.65 -0.49
CA ALA A 95 6.24 -1.30 -0.53
C ALA A 95 6.56 -0.37 -1.70
N TRP A 96 7.51 0.52 -1.50
CA TRP A 96 7.97 1.44 -2.54
C TRP A 96 9.47 1.71 -2.48
N LEU A 97 10.04 2.00 -3.66
CA LEU A 97 11.39 2.51 -3.87
C LEU A 97 11.29 3.90 -4.50
N ARG A 98 11.76 4.91 -3.79
CA ARG A 98 11.90 6.27 -4.31
C ARG A 98 13.37 6.53 -4.62
N GLY A 99 13.67 6.90 -5.84
CA GLY A 99 15.03 7.26 -6.28
C GLY A 99 15.58 8.50 -5.61
N GLY A 100 16.85 8.73 -5.76
CA GLY A 100 17.47 10.04 -5.54
C GLY A 100 16.92 11.06 -6.54
N SER A 101 17.06 12.34 -6.22
CA SER A 101 16.54 13.41 -7.08
C SER A 101 17.28 13.49 -8.42
N ILE A 102 16.52 13.57 -9.49
CA ILE A 102 16.97 13.84 -10.87
C ILE A 102 16.39 15.17 -11.39
N ALA A 103 15.85 16.02 -10.50
CA ALA A 103 15.20 17.28 -10.90
C ALA A 103 16.11 18.23 -11.64
N SER A 104 17.42 18.17 -11.41
CA SER A 104 18.43 18.97 -12.11
C SER A 104 18.94 18.33 -13.40
N LEU A 105 18.52 17.10 -13.73
CA LEU A 105 18.98 16.41 -14.92
C LEU A 105 18.28 16.98 -16.16
N PRO A 106 19.02 17.43 -17.20
CA PRO A 106 18.40 17.82 -18.46
C PRO A 106 17.66 16.65 -19.12
N LEU A 107 16.55 16.92 -19.80
CA LEU A 107 15.78 15.88 -20.49
C LEU A 107 16.63 15.10 -21.52
N THR A 108 17.55 15.78 -22.20
CA THR A 108 18.48 15.15 -23.14
C THR A 108 19.42 14.14 -22.47
N SER A 109 19.84 14.40 -21.24
CA SER A 109 20.64 13.46 -20.45
C SER A 109 19.80 12.28 -19.96
N LEU A 110 18.52 12.50 -19.60
CA LEU A 110 17.59 11.44 -19.31
C LEU A 110 17.38 10.52 -20.53
N GLN A 111 17.18 11.13 -21.71
CA GLN A 111 17.00 10.40 -22.97
C GLN A 111 18.22 9.56 -23.39
N ALA A 112 19.39 9.89 -22.90
CA ALA A 112 20.63 9.12 -23.14
C ALA A 112 20.71 7.86 -22.26
N ILE A 113 19.85 7.72 -21.25
CA ILE A 113 19.87 6.55 -20.36
C ILE A 113 19.29 5.35 -21.09
N SER A 114 20.09 4.31 -21.16
CA SER A 114 19.69 2.99 -21.62
C SER A 114 20.44 1.89 -20.86
N GLY A 115 19.86 0.69 -20.78
CA GLY A 115 20.51 -0.43 -20.13
C GLY A 115 19.55 -1.35 -19.39
N THR A 116 20.10 -2.30 -18.66
CA THR A 116 19.34 -3.25 -17.83
C THR A 116 18.87 -2.60 -16.55
N LEU A 117 17.66 -2.96 -16.12
CA LEU A 117 17.10 -2.54 -14.84
C LEU A 117 16.44 -3.74 -14.15
N ASN A 118 16.85 -4.03 -12.93
CA ASN A 118 16.25 -5.09 -12.12
C ASN A 118 15.82 -4.52 -10.76
N VAL A 119 14.60 -4.84 -10.33
CA VAL A 119 14.07 -4.48 -9.02
C VAL A 119 13.42 -5.72 -8.41
N THR A 120 13.81 -6.12 -7.21
CA THR A 120 13.13 -7.19 -6.49
C THR A 120 11.93 -6.61 -5.78
N VAL A 121 10.75 -7.10 -6.10
CA VAL A 121 9.46 -6.67 -5.52
C VAL A 121 8.71 -7.91 -5.07
N ASP A 122 8.27 -7.91 -3.82
CA ASP A 122 7.51 -9.02 -3.19
C ASP A 122 8.25 -10.38 -3.32
N GLY A 123 9.59 -10.32 -3.21
CA GLY A 123 10.46 -11.49 -3.33
C GLY A 123 10.79 -11.93 -4.77
N TYR A 124 10.22 -11.29 -5.79
CA TYR A 124 10.41 -11.65 -7.19
C TYR A 124 11.12 -10.54 -7.96
N VAL A 125 12.12 -10.92 -8.76
CA VAL A 125 12.87 -9.95 -9.58
C VAL A 125 12.02 -9.54 -10.78
N ARG A 126 11.80 -8.23 -10.92
CA ARG A 126 11.30 -7.59 -12.14
C ARG A 126 12.48 -7.18 -12.97
N SER A 127 12.59 -7.72 -14.18
CA SER A 127 13.76 -7.49 -15.04
C SER A 127 13.35 -6.81 -16.32
N ALA A 128 13.90 -5.63 -16.57
CA ALA A 128 13.90 -4.99 -17.87
C ALA A 128 15.27 -5.22 -18.53
N ALA A 129 15.29 -6.05 -19.57
CA ALA A 129 16.55 -6.39 -20.27
C ALA A 129 17.16 -5.18 -21.00
N SER A 130 16.34 -4.20 -21.38
CA SER A 130 16.75 -2.98 -22.07
C SER A 130 15.75 -1.86 -21.83
N VAL A 131 15.96 -1.06 -20.80
CA VAL A 131 15.29 0.24 -20.69
C VAL A 131 15.90 1.16 -21.73
N ASN A 132 15.10 1.88 -22.51
CA ASN A 132 15.57 2.86 -23.49
C ASN A 132 14.68 4.12 -23.40
N LEU A 133 15.23 5.19 -22.87
CA LEU A 133 14.50 6.43 -22.64
C LEU A 133 14.62 7.46 -23.79
N SER A 134 15.23 7.08 -24.93
CA SER A 134 15.48 8.02 -26.06
C SER A 134 14.20 8.68 -26.61
N THR A 135 13.05 8.07 -26.45
CA THR A 135 11.75 8.59 -26.91
C THR A 135 10.96 9.31 -25.81
N ALA A 136 11.49 9.40 -24.60
CA ALA A 136 10.81 10.06 -23.50
C ALA A 136 10.69 11.58 -23.75
N THR A 137 9.47 12.10 -23.73
CA THR A 137 9.19 13.52 -23.92
C THR A 137 9.14 14.31 -22.62
N SER A 138 9.16 13.61 -21.49
CA SER A 138 9.15 14.15 -20.12
C SER A 138 9.61 13.10 -19.12
N PHE A 139 9.86 13.49 -17.86
CA PHE A 139 10.15 12.54 -16.79
C PHE A 139 8.97 11.60 -16.53
N SER A 140 7.73 12.07 -16.63
CA SER A 140 6.55 11.20 -16.51
C SER A 140 6.43 10.20 -17.66
N ALA A 141 6.79 10.61 -18.89
CA ALA A 141 6.85 9.68 -20.03
C ALA A 141 7.96 8.64 -19.84
N ALA A 142 9.10 9.03 -19.30
CA ALA A 142 10.17 8.08 -18.94
C ALA A 142 9.71 7.08 -17.87
N ALA A 143 8.98 7.52 -16.85
CA ALA A 143 8.39 6.63 -15.85
C ALA A 143 7.46 5.57 -16.48
N ALA A 144 6.63 5.99 -17.45
CA ALA A 144 5.75 5.07 -18.18
C ALA A 144 6.52 4.04 -19.01
N ILE A 145 7.64 4.43 -19.64
CA ILE A 145 8.53 3.51 -20.35
C ILE A 145 9.13 2.50 -19.37
N ILE A 146 9.70 2.97 -18.25
CA ILE A 146 10.30 2.11 -17.22
C ILE A 146 9.25 1.12 -16.68
N GLN A 147 8.02 1.58 -16.43
CA GLN A 147 6.92 0.72 -16.00
C GLN A 147 6.61 -0.37 -17.03
N THR A 148 6.50 0.00 -18.29
CA THR A 148 6.24 -0.94 -19.39
C THR A 148 7.35 -1.99 -19.47
N ASP A 149 8.61 -1.59 -19.42
CA ASP A 149 9.75 -2.47 -19.53
C ASP A 149 9.89 -3.43 -18.33
N LEU A 150 9.65 -2.94 -17.10
CA LEU A 150 9.67 -3.78 -15.88
C LEU A 150 8.51 -4.78 -15.82
N ASN A 151 7.40 -4.48 -16.49
CA ASN A 151 6.22 -5.34 -16.55
C ASN A 151 6.12 -6.17 -17.85
N ALA A 152 7.09 -6.04 -18.76
CA ALA A 152 7.06 -6.73 -20.05
C ALA A 152 7.09 -8.26 -19.90
N THR A 153 7.75 -8.76 -18.88
CA THR A 153 7.80 -10.19 -18.54
C THR A 153 7.68 -10.34 -17.03
N LEU A 154 6.51 -10.72 -16.57
CA LEU A 154 6.27 -10.93 -15.15
C LEU A 154 6.73 -12.34 -14.73
N PRO A 155 7.36 -12.50 -13.56
CA PRO A 155 7.71 -13.79 -13.03
C PRO A 155 6.49 -14.66 -12.80
N VAL A 156 6.51 -15.92 -13.27
CA VAL A 156 5.49 -16.92 -12.96
C VAL A 156 5.65 -17.35 -11.50
N ILE A 157 4.58 -17.24 -10.74
CA ILE A 157 4.55 -17.57 -9.31
C ILE A 157 3.86 -18.90 -9.05
N GLY A 158 2.77 -19.16 -9.76
CA GLY A 158 2.02 -20.39 -9.62
C GLY A 158 1.62 -20.97 -10.98
N THR A 159 1.48 -22.28 -11.08
CA THR A 159 0.95 -22.97 -12.24
C THR A 159 -0.13 -23.96 -11.86
N SER A 160 -1.04 -24.25 -12.77
CA SER A 160 -2.02 -25.31 -12.65
C SER A 160 -2.24 -26.00 -13.98
N THR A 161 -2.56 -27.29 -13.97
CA THR A 161 -2.77 -28.07 -15.21
C THR A 161 -4.23 -28.11 -15.66
N ALA A 162 -5.18 -27.78 -14.79
CA ALA A 162 -6.61 -27.86 -15.08
C ALA A 162 -7.37 -26.79 -14.29
N SER A 163 -7.31 -25.54 -14.73
CA SER A 163 -8.08 -24.44 -14.17
C SER A 163 -9.14 -23.95 -15.15
N SER A 164 -10.22 -23.41 -14.63
CA SER A 164 -11.30 -22.83 -15.43
C SER A 164 -11.76 -21.51 -14.85
N ILE A 165 -12.32 -20.64 -15.69
CA ILE A 165 -12.93 -19.39 -15.28
C ILE A 165 -14.38 -19.39 -15.76
N VAL A 166 -15.30 -18.98 -14.89
CA VAL A 166 -16.72 -18.87 -15.23
C VAL A 166 -17.26 -17.51 -14.82
N THR A 167 -18.07 -16.91 -15.70
CA THR A 167 -18.82 -15.68 -15.38
C THR A 167 -19.81 -15.95 -14.26
N ASN A 168 -19.93 -15.03 -13.32
CA ASN A 168 -20.85 -15.14 -12.19
C ASN A 168 -22.28 -14.81 -12.64
N THR A 169 -23.16 -15.78 -12.62
CA THR A 169 -24.58 -15.60 -13.00
C THR A 169 -25.48 -16.31 -12.02
N ALA A 170 -26.69 -15.76 -11.81
CA ALA A 170 -27.75 -16.42 -11.05
C ALA A 170 -29.11 -16.13 -11.69
N THR A 171 -29.91 -17.16 -11.91
CA THR A 171 -31.29 -17.02 -12.40
C THR A 171 -32.24 -16.72 -11.26
N GLN A 172 -33.43 -16.21 -11.58
CA GLN A 172 -34.55 -15.97 -10.64
C GLN A 172 -34.20 -15.03 -9.45
N ALA A 173 -33.11 -14.26 -9.56
CA ALA A 173 -32.74 -13.32 -8.53
C ALA A 173 -33.75 -12.16 -8.45
N THR A 174 -34.04 -11.70 -7.24
CA THR A 174 -34.95 -10.57 -6.97
C THR A 174 -34.26 -9.55 -6.06
N ILE A 175 -34.67 -8.28 -6.17
CA ILE A 175 -34.27 -7.27 -5.20
C ILE A 175 -35.52 -6.64 -4.59
N SER A 176 -35.55 -6.51 -3.27
CA SER A 176 -36.57 -5.77 -2.54
C SER A 176 -35.90 -4.84 -1.54
N GLY A 177 -36.03 -3.54 -1.77
CA GLY A 177 -35.25 -2.53 -1.04
C GLY A 177 -33.75 -2.72 -1.27
N ASN A 178 -32.98 -2.93 -0.22
CA ASN A 178 -31.55 -3.20 -0.28
C ASN A 178 -31.19 -4.69 -0.17
N ILE A 179 -32.15 -5.59 -0.30
CA ILE A 179 -31.91 -7.03 -0.20
C ILE A 179 -32.02 -7.69 -1.56
N LEU A 180 -30.91 -8.21 -2.05
CA LEU A 180 -30.85 -9.15 -3.16
C LEU A 180 -31.12 -10.55 -2.62
N THR A 181 -32.03 -11.28 -3.24
CA THR A 181 -32.32 -12.69 -2.94
C THR A 181 -32.06 -13.57 -4.17
N ILE A 182 -31.21 -14.57 -4.00
CA ILE A 182 -31.00 -15.66 -4.95
C ILE A 182 -31.71 -16.89 -4.35
N PRO A 183 -32.90 -17.25 -4.84
CA PRO A 183 -33.70 -18.31 -4.23
C PRO A 183 -33.14 -19.71 -4.48
N SER A 184 -33.58 -20.70 -3.71
CA SER A 184 -33.12 -22.10 -3.77
C SER A 184 -33.37 -22.81 -5.11
N GLY A 185 -34.25 -22.27 -5.95
CA GLY A 185 -34.50 -22.77 -7.31
C GLY A 185 -33.58 -22.17 -8.39
N SER A 186 -32.68 -21.27 -8.03
CA SER A 186 -31.80 -20.61 -8.99
C SER A 186 -30.70 -21.53 -9.50
N THR A 187 -30.39 -21.41 -10.80
CA THR A 187 -29.10 -21.88 -11.32
C THR A 187 -28.07 -20.82 -11.05
N VAL A 188 -27.06 -21.14 -10.24
CA VAL A 188 -25.96 -20.24 -9.92
C VAL A 188 -24.68 -20.78 -10.54
N THR A 189 -23.99 -19.93 -11.30
CA THR A 189 -22.66 -20.20 -11.87
C THR A 189 -21.68 -19.19 -11.27
N GLY A 190 -20.53 -19.65 -10.83
CA GLY A 190 -19.56 -18.80 -10.16
C GLY A 190 -20.00 -18.40 -8.74
N MET A 191 -19.53 -17.29 -8.26
CA MET A 191 -19.79 -16.83 -6.90
C MET A 191 -20.06 -15.32 -6.84
N PHE A 192 -20.99 -14.91 -5.98
CA PHE A 192 -21.32 -13.51 -5.69
C PHE A 192 -20.67 -13.06 -4.38
N ILE A 193 -19.91 -11.99 -4.41
CA ILE A 193 -19.19 -11.45 -3.23
C ILE A 193 -19.40 -9.94 -3.09
N PRO A 194 -19.24 -9.39 -1.88
CA PRO A 194 -19.20 -7.94 -1.67
C PRO A 194 -18.16 -7.25 -2.58
N GLY A 195 -18.50 -6.06 -3.08
CA GLY A 195 -17.71 -5.28 -4.02
C GLY A 195 -18.06 -5.53 -5.49
N GLN A 196 -18.74 -6.62 -5.84
CA GLN A 196 -19.17 -6.85 -7.22
C GLN A 196 -20.32 -5.93 -7.62
N THR A 197 -20.20 -5.32 -8.79
CA THR A 197 -21.34 -4.68 -9.47
C THR A 197 -22.21 -5.76 -10.08
N ILE A 198 -23.51 -5.65 -9.93
CA ILE A 198 -24.51 -6.56 -10.52
C ILE A 198 -25.32 -5.87 -11.61
N THR A 199 -25.61 -6.63 -12.64
CA THR A 199 -26.44 -6.19 -13.78
C THR A 199 -27.49 -7.27 -14.11
N GLY A 200 -28.53 -6.89 -14.83
CA GLY A 200 -29.61 -7.80 -15.28
C GLY A 200 -30.98 -7.21 -15.03
N GLY A 201 -31.93 -7.56 -15.91
CA GLY A 201 -33.30 -7.07 -15.81
C GLY A 201 -33.39 -5.53 -15.69
N THR A 202 -34.10 -5.06 -14.67
CA THR A 202 -34.28 -3.63 -14.36
C THR A 202 -33.35 -3.11 -13.27
N ILE A 203 -32.23 -3.81 -12.99
CA ILE A 203 -31.27 -3.37 -11.98
C ILE A 203 -30.64 -2.04 -12.38
N LEU A 204 -30.66 -1.08 -11.46
CA LEU A 204 -30.06 0.24 -11.67
C LEU A 204 -28.55 0.14 -11.83
N ALA A 205 -28.00 0.87 -12.80
CA ALA A 205 -26.57 0.89 -13.08
C ALA A 205 -25.77 1.31 -11.83
N GLY A 206 -24.62 0.66 -11.60
CA GLY A 206 -23.77 0.92 -10.44
C GLY A 206 -24.23 0.23 -9.15
N THR A 207 -25.29 -0.62 -9.20
CA THR A 207 -25.68 -1.41 -8.02
C THR A 207 -24.56 -2.42 -7.70
N THR A 208 -24.04 -2.37 -6.47
CA THR A 208 -23.00 -3.27 -5.98
C THR A 208 -23.51 -4.10 -4.80
N ILE A 209 -22.98 -5.32 -4.66
CA ILE A 209 -23.17 -6.12 -3.45
C ILE A 209 -22.30 -5.47 -2.34
N THR A 210 -22.90 -5.12 -1.21
CA THR A 210 -22.23 -4.49 -0.07
C THR A 210 -21.95 -5.43 1.07
N GLY A 211 -22.64 -6.57 1.14
CA GLY A 211 -22.46 -7.54 2.21
C GLY A 211 -23.16 -8.86 1.94
N PHE A 212 -22.73 -9.87 2.68
CA PHE A 212 -23.43 -11.15 2.77
C PHE A 212 -24.61 -11.05 3.72
N GLY A 213 -25.72 -11.67 3.35
CA GLY A 213 -26.83 -11.97 4.25
C GLY A 213 -26.76 -13.44 4.67
N THR A 214 -27.71 -14.26 4.18
CA THR A 214 -27.66 -15.72 4.36
C THR A 214 -26.81 -16.41 3.27
N GLY A 215 -26.56 -15.74 2.15
CA GLY A 215 -25.75 -16.26 1.05
C GLY A 215 -24.25 -16.12 1.36
N THR A 216 -23.48 -17.10 0.94
CA THR A 216 -22.00 -17.14 1.06
C THR A 216 -21.31 -17.24 -0.30
N GLY A 217 -21.95 -16.66 -1.33
CA GLY A 217 -21.47 -16.69 -2.71
C GLY A 217 -22.40 -17.35 -3.70
N GLY A 218 -23.41 -18.08 -3.25
CA GLY A 218 -24.41 -18.79 -4.06
C GLY A 218 -25.84 -18.38 -3.71
N ILE A 219 -26.69 -19.37 -3.50
CA ILE A 219 -28.09 -19.20 -3.05
C ILE A 219 -28.10 -18.50 -1.68
N GLY A 220 -29.03 -17.56 -1.49
CA GLY A 220 -29.21 -16.83 -0.26
C GLY A 220 -29.46 -15.34 -0.47
N THR A 221 -29.34 -14.55 0.59
CA THR A 221 -29.56 -13.11 0.56
C THR A 221 -28.24 -12.34 0.65
N TYR A 222 -28.24 -11.15 0.07
CA TYR A 222 -27.12 -10.21 0.05
C TYR A 222 -27.65 -8.80 0.24
N THR A 223 -26.85 -7.91 0.78
CA THR A 223 -27.15 -6.48 0.78
C THR A 223 -26.60 -5.81 -0.47
N VAL A 224 -27.32 -4.84 -1.02
CA VAL A 224 -26.90 -4.07 -2.19
C VAL A 224 -26.91 -2.56 -1.89
N SER A 225 -26.06 -1.83 -2.64
CA SER A 225 -25.83 -0.40 -2.44
C SER A 225 -27.03 0.48 -2.80
N VAL A 226 -27.87 0.04 -3.74
CA VAL A 226 -29.01 0.82 -4.25
C VAL A 226 -30.32 0.15 -3.87
N SER A 227 -31.17 0.89 -3.13
CA SER A 227 -32.52 0.45 -2.79
C SER A 227 -33.41 0.48 -4.01
N GLN A 228 -33.99 -0.66 -4.38
CA GLN A 228 -34.81 -0.84 -5.58
C GLN A 228 -35.70 -2.07 -5.47
N ASN A 229 -36.67 -2.20 -6.39
CA ASN A 229 -37.49 -3.40 -6.51
C ASN A 229 -37.28 -4.01 -7.90
N VAL A 230 -36.76 -5.23 -7.95
CA VAL A 230 -36.50 -5.97 -9.18
C VAL A 230 -37.18 -7.31 -9.09
N SER A 231 -38.05 -7.59 -10.08
CA SER A 231 -38.71 -8.89 -10.21
C SER A 231 -37.71 -9.98 -10.62
N ALA A 232 -38.10 -11.24 -10.43
CA ALA A 232 -37.25 -12.39 -10.77
C ALA A 232 -36.59 -12.26 -12.14
N THR A 233 -35.28 -12.21 -12.15
CA THR A 233 -34.46 -12.04 -13.37
C THR A 233 -33.14 -12.81 -13.27
N THR A 234 -32.45 -12.93 -14.40
CA THR A 234 -31.06 -13.39 -14.39
C THR A 234 -30.17 -12.21 -14.11
N ILE A 235 -29.30 -12.35 -13.10
CA ILE A 235 -28.28 -11.36 -12.76
C ILE A 235 -26.88 -11.86 -13.18
N THR A 236 -26.02 -10.91 -13.50
CA THR A 236 -24.59 -11.13 -13.77
C THR A 236 -23.77 -10.25 -12.83
N GLY A 237 -22.82 -10.86 -12.14
CA GLY A 237 -21.83 -10.14 -11.31
C GLY A 237 -20.62 -9.71 -12.14
N SER A 238 -20.04 -8.56 -11.84
CA SER A 238 -18.76 -8.14 -12.43
C SER A 238 -17.63 -9.08 -12.02
N GLY A 239 -16.63 -9.24 -12.91
CA GLY A 239 -15.56 -10.22 -12.71
C GLY A 239 -16.05 -11.65 -12.98
N ALA A 240 -15.23 -12.61 -12.57
CA ALA A 240 -15.51 -14.04 -12.76
C ALA A 240 -14.95 -14.87 -11.62
N THR A 241 -15.37 -16.13 -11.52
CA THR A 241 -14.81 -17.10 -10.58
C THR A 241 -13.79 -17.98 -11.30
N LEU A 242 -12.54 -17.94 -10.84
CA LEU A 242 -11.47 -18.84 -11.23
C LEU A 242 -11.48 -20.06 -10.29
N THR A 243 -11.50 -21.25 -10.87
CA THR A 243 -11.25 -22.51 -10.14
C THR A 243 -9.87 -23.02 -10.53
N VAL A 244 -8.97 -23.05 -9.58
CA VAL A 244 -7.61 -23.59 -9.72
C VAL A 244 -7.63 -25.06 -9.35
N GLY A 245 -7.22 -25.92 -10.29
CA GLY A 245 -7.29 -27.38 -10.11
C GLY A 245 -6.22 -28.15 -10.87
N GLY A 246 -6.33 -29.47 -10.88
CA GLY A 246 -5.30 -30.34 -11.41
C GLY A 246 -4.04 -30.37 -10.54
N THR A 247 -2.87 -30.52 -11.17
CA THR A 247 -1.59 -30.38 -10.45
C THR A 247 -1.30 -28.88 -10.28
N VAL A 248 -1.26 -28.42 -9.04
CA VAL A 248 -1.00 -27.02 -8.68
C VAL A 248 0.38 -26.89 -8.05
N THR A 249 1.17 -25.94 -8.54
CA THR A 249 2.48 -25.60 -7.97
C THR A 249 2.53 -24.10 -7.65
N GLY A 250 3.42 -23.72 -6.75
CA GLY A 250 3.57 -22.33 -6.32
C GLY A 250 2.35 -21.79 -5.59
N THR A 251 2.17 -20.47 -5.62
CA THR A 251 1.11 -19.78 -4.87
C THR A 251 0.21 -18.95 -5.79
N TRP A 252 -1.09 -18.93 -5.45
CA TRP A 252 -2.13 -18.16 -6.10
C TRP A 252 -2.66 -17.14 -5.08
N ALA A 253 -2.44 -15.86 -5.30
CA ALA A 253 -2.73 -14.81 -4.33
C ALA A 253 -3.38 -13.57 -5.00
N ILE A 254 -4.07 -12.77 -4.17
CA ILE A 254 -4.65 -11.50 -4.62
C ILE A 254 -3.56 -10.62 -5.23
N GLY A 255 -3.91 -9.95 -6.34
CA GLY A 255 -3.05 -9.07 -7.11
C GLY A 255 -2.25 -9.74 -8.21
N GLN A 256 -2.09 -11.05 -8.19
CA GLN A 256 -1.41 -11.79 -9.26
C GLN A 256 -2.21 -11.73 -10.56
N THR A 257 -1.49 -11.64 -11.69
CA THR A 257 -2.08 -11.72 -13.01
C THR A 257 -2.25 -13.19 -13.44
N VAL A 258 -3.41 -13.53 -13.95
CA VAL A 258 -3.71 -14.89 -14.46
C VAL A 258 -3.48 -14.90 -15.95
N THR A 259 -2.70 -15.89 -16.42
CA THR A 259 -2.35 -16.07 -17.83
C THR A 259 -2.51 -17.52 -18.27
N GLY A 260 -2.48 -17.75 -19.57
CA GLY A 260 -2.62 -19.09 -20.18
C GLY A 260 -4.04 -19.35 -20.71
N GLY A 261 -4.21 -20.43 -21.49
CA GLY A 261 -5.46 -20.72 -22.15
C GLY A 261 -5.96 -19.55 -23.00
N SER A 262 -7.24 -19.20 -22.86
CA SER A 262 -7.86 -18.03 -23.49
C SER A 262 -8.19 -16.92 -22.49
N VAL A 263 -7.41 -16.81 -21.41
CA VAL A 263 -7.60 -15.78 -20.39
C VAL A 263 -7.35 -14.39 -20.99
N ALA A 264 -8.30 -13.48 -20.76
CA ALA A 264 -8.19 -12.10 -21.22
C ALA A 264 -7.00 -11.38 -20.55
N ALA A 265 -6.32 -10.53 -21.30
CA ALA A 265 -5.21 -9.75 -20.78
C ALA A 265 -5.61 -8.93 -19.53
N ASN A 266 -4.67 -8.72 -18.63
CA ASN A 266 -4.86 -7.98 -17.38
C ASN A 266 -5.90 -8.59 -16.40
N THR A 267 -6.19 -9.89 -16.55
CA THR A 267 -7.03 -10.59 -15.57
C THR A 267 -6.24 -10.79 -14.29
N GLN A 268 -6.68 -10.18 -13.19
CA GLN A 268 -6.02 -10.26 -11.87
C GLN A 268 -6.90 -11.00 -10.87
N ILE A 269 -6.28 -11.71 -9.94
CA ILE A 269 -6.96 -12.26 -8.77
C ILE A 269 -7.28 -11.08 -7.83
N ILE A 270 -8.57 -10.87 -7.55
CA ILE A 270 -9.06 -9.77 -6.71
C ILE A 270 -9.62 -10.23 -5.37
N GLY A 271 -9.77 -11.54 -5.19
CA GLY A 271 -10.29 -12.10 -3.94
C GLY A 271 -10.07 -13.59 -3.84
N LEU A 272 -10.15 -14.10 -2.61
CA LEU A 272 -10.07 -15.52 -2.29
C LEU A 272 -11.49 -16.09 -2.11
N GLY A 273 -11.73 -17.24 -2.73
CA GLY A 273 -12.88 -18.08 -2.43
C GLY A 273 -12.51 -19.20 -1.46
N THR A 274 -12.56 -20.44 -1.92
CA THR A 274 -12.08 -21.58 -1.13
C THR A 274 -10.57 -21.77 -1.22
N GLY A 275 -9.92 -21.18 -2.23
CA GLY A 275 -8.48 -21.23 -2.42
C GLY A 275 -7.75 -20.36 -1.41
N LYS A 276 -6.66 -20.90 -0.84
CA LYS A 276 -5.79 -20.22 0.13
C LYS A 276 -4.33 -20.31 -0.29
N GLY A 277 -4.08 -20.02 -1.58
CA GLY A 277 -2.75 -20.11 -2.17
C GLY A 277 -2.47 -21.36 -3.00
N GLY A 278 -3.37 -22.33 -3.03
CA GLY A 278 -3.28 -23.58 -3.82
C GLY A 278 -4.53 -23.82 -4.64
N ALA A 279 -4.93 -25.09 -4.76
CA ALA A 279 -6.19 -25.47 -5.42
C ALA A 279 -7.39 -24.87 -4.68
N GLY A 280 -8.42 -24.49 -5.45
CA GLY A 280 -9.64 -23.88 -4.92
C GLY A 280 -10.16 -22.76 -5.81
N THR A 281 -11.13 -21.99 -5.30
CA THR A 281 -11.75 -20.90 -6.04
C THR A 281 -11.18 -19.56 -5.66
N TYR A 282 -11.10 -18.66 -6.64
CA TYR A 282 -10.64 -17.28 -6.55
C TYR A 282 -11.55 -16.38 -7.35
N PHE A 283 -11.55 -15.10 -7.05
CA PHE A 283 -12.25 -14.09 -7.84
C PHE A 283 -11.27 -13.37 -8.73
N VAL A 284 -11.64 -13.17 -10.00
CA VAL A 284 -10.83 -12.45 -10.97
C VAL A 284 -11.55 -11.21 -11.49
N SER A 285 -10.75 -10.20 -11.88
CA SER A 285 -11.23 -8.86 -12.23
C SER A 285 -12.05 -8.82 -13.51
N VAL A 286 -11.77 -9.70 -14.47
CA VAL A 286 -12.39 -9.68 -15.80
C VAL A 286 -13.47 -10.75 -15.90
N ALA A 287 -14.69 -10.34 -16.26
CA ALA A 287 -15.79 -11.26 -16.54
C ALA A 287 -15.53 -12.02 -17.84
N GLN A 288 -15.36 -13.34 -17.75
CA GLN A 288 -15.02 -14.20 -18.86
C GLN A 288 -15.34 -15.66 -18.56
N THR A 289 -15.33 -16.49 -19.60
CA THR A 289 -15.43 -17.94 -19.46
C THR A 289 -14.25 -18.59 -20.17
N VAL A 290 -13.49 -19.37 -19.41
CA VAL A 290 -12.34 -20.13 -19.91
C VAL A 290 -12.57 -21.59 -19.54
N SER A 291 -12.60 -22.46 -20.55
CA SER A 291 -12.69 -23.91 -20.36
C SER A 291 -11.44 -24.42 -19.63
N SER A 292 -11.52 -25.63 -19.07
CA SER A 292 -10.39 -26.23 -18.36
C SER A 292 -9.11 -26.19 -19.20
N ALA A 293 -8.11 -25.50 -18.69
CA ALA A 293 -6.82 -25.26 -19.32
C ALA A 293 -5.67 -25.19 -18.29
N ALA A 294 -4.45 -25.31 -18.77
CA ALA A 294 -3.27 -24.96 -17.97
C ALA A 294 -3.21 -23.43 -17.83
N LEU A 295 -3.23 -22.95 -16.60
CA LEU A 295 -3.13 -21.53 -16.28
C LEU A 295 -1.93 -21.27 -15.37
N SER A 296 -1.43 -20.05 -15.43
CA SER A 296 -0.36 -19.57 -14.55
C SER A 296 -0.83 -18.33 -13.80
N SER A 297 -0.30 -18.15 -12.58
CA SER A 297 -0.34 -16.88 -11.88
C SER A 297 1.02 -16.22 -12.00
N GLU A 298 1.01 -14.96 -12.38
CA GLU A 298 2.21 -14.13 -12.51
C GLU A 298 2.23 -13.05 -11.43
N ALA A 299 3.42 -12.57 -11.14
CA ALA A 299 3.63 -11.51 -10.18
C ALA A 299 2.84 -10.25 -10.56
N THR A 300 2.39 -9.50 -9.56
CA THR A 300 1.66 -8.25 -9.77
C THR A 300 2.51 -7.24 -10.51
N PRO A 301 2.00 -6.55 -11.52
CA PRO A 301 2.70 -5.43 -12.16
C PRO A 301 3.09 -4.35 -11.15
N VAL A 302 4.27 -3.78 -11.30
CA VAL A 302 4.69 -2.60 -10.54
C VAL A 302 4.15 -1.33 -11.18
N ALA A 303 3.90 -0.30 -10.36
CA ALA A 303 3.65 1.04 -10.86
C ALA A 303 4.92 1.88 -10.76
N VAL A 304 5.20 2.68 -11.81
CA VAL A 304 6.32 3.62 -11.83
C VAL A 304 5.81 5.00 -12.16
N THR A 305 6.11 5.95 -11.30
CA THR A 305 5.70 7.35 -11.48
C THR A 305 6.90 8.28 -11.30
N TYR A 306 6.79 9.50 -11.80
CA TYR A 306 7.72 10.57 -11.47
C TYR A 306 7.10 11.42 -10.35
N ASP A 307 7.72 11.39 -9.18
CA ASP A 307 7.34 12.20 -8.04
C ASP A 307 7.93 13.60 -8.19
N THR A 308 7.11 14.57 -8.52
CA THR A 308 7.52 15.95 -8.75
C THR A 308 8.03 16.66 -7.49
N VAL A 309 7.63 16.20 -6.30
CA VAL A 309 8.06 16.80 -5.03
C VAL A 309 9.52 16.44 -4.72
N SER A 310 9.89 15.18 -4.85
CA SER A 310 11.28 14.76 -4.68
C SER A 310 12.10 14.89 -5.96
N GLY A 311 11.46 15.11 -7.11
CA GLY A 311 12.13 15.10 -8.40
C GLY A 311 12.74 13.74 -8.74
N ALA A 312 12.04 12.64 -8.41
CA ALA A 312 12.59 11.29 -8.47
C ALA A 312 11.60 10.29 -9.06
N PHE A 313 12.10 9.17 -9.56
CA PHE A 313 11.23 8.04 -9.89
C PHE A 313 10.79 7.33 -8.62
N LEU A 314 9.52 6.96 -8.58
CA LEU A 314 8.90 6.18 -7.53
C LEU A 314 8.38 4.87 -8.14
N ILE A 315 8.89 3.74 -7.65
CA ILE A 315 8.45 2.40 -8.01
C ILE A 315 7.68 1.84 -6.83
N THR A 316 6.43 1.43 -7.04
CA THR A 316 5.58 0.85 -6.00
C THR A 316 5.20 -0.59 -6.35
N SER A 317 5.11 -1.45 -5.34
CA SER A 317 4.46 -2.75 -5.50
C SER A 317 3.01 -2.53 -5.95
N GLY A 318 2.55 -3.29 -6.92
CA GLY A 318 1.19 -3.20 -7.46
C GLY A 318 0.10 -3.66 -6.48
N VAL A 319 0.47 -4.19 -5.33
CA VAL A 319 -0.46 -4.73 -4.33
C VAL A 319 -0.21 -4.07 -2.98
N ALA A 320 -1.20 -3.37 -2.46
CA ALA A 320 -1.21 -2.86 -1.09
C ALA A 320 -1.50 -4.00 -0.11
N ILE A 321 -0.55 -4.91 0.13
CA ILE A 321 -0.82 -6.07 0.95
C ILE A 321 0.20 -6.17 2.09
N GLY A 322 0.01 -5.35 3.09
CA GLY A 322 0.55 -5.58 4.41
C GLY A 322 2.07 -5.91 4.44
N ALA A 323 2.46 -6.60 5.48
CA ALA A 323 3.86 -6.97 5.73
C ALA A 323 4.50 -7.90 4.66
N ALA A 324 3.71 -8.50 3.78
CA ALA A 324 4.23 -9.34 2.69
C ALA A 324 4.74 -8.51 1.50
N SER A 325 4.33 -7.24 1.38
CA SER A 325 4.83 -6.36 0.33
C SER A 325 6.24 -5.88 0.67
N SER A 326 7.18 -6.11 -0.24
CA SER A 326 8.60 -5.79 -0.05
C SER A 326 9.23 -5.25 -1.32
N ILE A 327 10.25 -4.41 -1.17
CA ILE A 327 11.01 -3.89 -2.30
C ILE A 327 12.48 -3.72 -1.92
N ALA A 328 13.36 -4.02 -2.87
CA ALA A 328 14.78 -3.78 -2.74
C ALA A 328 15.25 -2.63 -3.64
N PHE A 329 16.45 -2.11 -3.38
CA PHE A 329 17.10 -1.18 -4.29
C PHE A 329 17.31 -1.81 -5.67
N ALA A 330 17.24 -0.97 -6.70
CA ALA A 330 17.44 -1.43 -8.06
C ALA A 330 18.91 -1.79 -8.34
N SER A 331 19.10 -2.64 -9.33
CA SER A 331 20.39 -3.06 -9.88
C SER A 331 20.34 -3.06 -11.42
N GLY A 332 21.47 -3.26 -12.05
CA GLY A 332 21.63 -3.18 -13.50
C GLY A 332 22.24 -1.86 -13.95
N THR A 333 22.60 -1.77 -15.24
CA THR A 333 23.36 -0.64 -15.78
C THR A 333 22.59 0.68 -15.80
N ALA A 334 21.25 0.63 -15.87
CA ALA A 334 20.40 1.82 -15.81
C ALA A 334 20.08 2.26 -14.37
N ALA A 335 20.28 1.42 -13.36
CA ALA A 335 19.83 1.70 -11.98
C ALA A 335 20.51 2.94 -11.37
N ALA A 336 21.81 3.06 -11.48
CA ALA A 336 22.57 4.21 -10.95
C ALA A 336 22.29 5.51 -11.73
N PRO A 337 22.28 5.53 -13.08
CA PRO A 337 21.86 6.71 -13.83
C PRO A 337 20.42 7.18 -13.52
N LEU A 338 19.50 6.26 -13.19
CA LEU A 338 18.13 6.58 -12.77
C LEU A 338 18.03 6.92 -11.27
N MET A 339 19.18 7.00 -10.56
CA MET A 339 19.24 7.25 -9.12
C MET A 339 18.42 6.26 -8.27
N LEU A 340 18.29 5.00 -8.69
CA LEU A 340 17.48 3.97 -8.03
C LEU A 340 18.30 3.04 -7.12
N THR A 341 19.58 3.34 -6.90
CA THR A 341 20.45 2.56 -6.00
C THR A 341 20.59 3.25 -4.64
N GLN A 342 20.93 2.50 -3.60
CA GLN A 342 21.22 3.07 -2.29
C GLN A 342 22.35 4.12 -2.35
N ALA A 343 23.39 3.84 -3.10
CA ALA A 343 24.53 4.73 -3.27
C ALA A 343 24.18 6.07 -3.94
N THR A 344 23.09 6.14 -4.69
CA THR A 344 22.60 7.34 -5.36
C THR A 344 21.49 8.08 -4.58
N GLY A 345 21.30 7.71 -3.31
CA GLY A 345 20.35 8.38 -2.43
C GLY A 345 18.89 7.87 -2.55
N ALA A 346 18.70 6.71 -3.15
CA ALA A 346 17.38 6.08 -3.15
C ALA A 346 16.98 5.63 -1.74
N VAL A 347 15.67 5.59 -1.50
CA VAL A 347 15.06 5.18 -0.23
C VAL A 347 14.00 4.12 -0.50
N THR A 348 13.94 3.10 0.34
CA THR A 348 12.91 2.06 0.29
C THR A 348 12.00 2.14 1.50
N SER A 349 10.73 1.83 1.30
CA SER A 349 9.78 1.53 2.36
C SER A 349 9.23 0.13 2.15
N GLN A 350 9.23 -0.69 3.16
CA GLN A 350 8.56 -1.99 3.10
C GLN A 350 7.05 -1.79 3.29
N GLY A 351 6.26 -2.77 2.84
CA GLY A 351 4.83 -2.76 3.10
C GLY A 351 4.50 -2.97 4.58
N ALA A 352 3.30 -2.59 4.97
CA ALA A 352 2.81 -2.77 6.32
C ALA A 352 1.36 -3.23 6.35
N ALA A 353 1.03 -4.08 7.31
CA ALA A 353 -0.36 -4.36 7.67
C ALA A 353 -0.99 -3.11 8.31
N PRO A 354 -2.33 -3.01 8.34
CA PRO A 354 -3.00 -1.98 9.11
C PRO A 354 -2.50 -1.97 10.55
N ALA A 355 -2.14 -0.78 11.05
CA ALA A 355 -1.66 -0.61 12.41
C ALA A 355 -2.82 -0.50 13.40
N THR A 356 -2.50 -0.78 14.67
CA THR A 356 -3.35 -0.40 15.80
C THR A 356 -2.53 0.49 16.75
N PRO A 357 -3.16 1.46 17.46
CA PRO A 357 -2.42 2.31 18.40
C PRO A 357 -1.61 1.53 19.43
N ALA A 358 -2.14 0.41 19.92
CA ALA A 358 -1.48 -0.45 20.91
C ALA A 358 -0.17 -1.08 20.43
N THR A 359 -0.03 -1.36 19.14
CA THR A 359 1.19 -1.95 18.55
C THR A 359 2.11 -0.89 17.94
N PHE A 360 1.53 0.17 17.39
CA PHE A 360 2.27 1.21 16.68
C PHE A 360 3.03 2.15 17.63
N MET A 361 2.36 2.70 18.62
CA MET A 361 2.96 3.70 19.52
C MET A 361 4.18 3.18 20.31
N PRO A 362 4.18 1.94 20.83
CA PRO A 362 5.40 1.37 21.44
C PRO A 362 6.57 1.28 20.47
N ALA A 363 6.33 0.99 19.19
CA ALA A 363 7.39 0.95 18.17
C ALA A 363 7.96 2.35 17.88
N VAL A 364 7.12 3.39 17.90
CA VAL A 364 7.56 4.79 17.79
C VAL A 364 8.42 5.18 19.00
N VAL A 365 7.96 4.89 20.23
CA VAL A 365 8.71 5.20 21.47
C VAL A 365 10.06 4.46 21.51
N ALA A 366 10.12 3.24 20.98
CA ALA A 366 11.38 2.49 20.89
C ALA A 366 12.41 3.14 19.94
N GLN A 367 11.98 3.93 18.95
CA GLN A 367 12.88 4.68 18.07
C GLN A 367 13.28 6.03 18.70
N THR A 368 12.31 6.74 19.25
CA THR A 368 12.53 8.03 19.89
C THR A 368 11.40 8.37 20.85
N SER A 369 11.75 8.89 22.02
CA SER A 369 10.83 9.49 22.98
C SER A 369 10.99 11.02 23.05
N ASN A 370 11.69 11.63 22.06
CA ASN A 370 11.96 13.07 22.06
C ASN A 370 10.77 13.89 21.54
N TRP A 371 9.59 13.64 22.10
CA TRP A 371 8.35 14.36 21.83
C TRP A 371 7.47 14.35 23.09
N ALA A 372 6.66 15.39 23.25
CA ALA A 372 5.80 15.55 24.42
C ALA A 372 4.32 15.40 24.08
N THR A 373 3.93 15.77 22.86
CA THR A 373 2.54 15.70 22.40
C THR A 373 2.45 14.92 21.09
N PHE A 374 1.33 14.27 20.85
CA PHE A 374 1.07 13.67 19.54
C PHE A 374 -0.38 13.89 19.11
N THR A 375 -0.57 13.90 17.78
CA THR A 375 -1.87 14.02 17.12
C THR A 375 -1.88 13.27 15.80
N THR A 376 -3.06 12.99 15.28
CA THR A 376 -3.29 12.42 13.95
C THR A 376 -3.57 13.53 12.94
N LEU A 377 -3.12 13.37 11.71
CA LEU A 377 -3.41 14.29 10.61
C LEU A 377 -4.77 13.98 9.92
N TRP A 378 -5.45 12.96 10.36
CA TRP A 378 -6.79 12.56 9.91
C TRP A 378 -7.73 12.51 11.12
N GLU A 379 -9.04 12.47 10.85
CA GLU A 379 -10.07 12.24 11.87
C GLU A 379 -10.13 10.73 12.19
N PRO A 380 -9.60 10.25 13.32
CA PRO A 380 -9.69 8.84 13.66
C PRO A 380 -11.12 8.46 14.01
N SER A 381 -11.49 7.19 13.80
CA SER A 381 -12.76 6.68 14.33
C SER A 381 -12.78 6.79 15.87
N ILE A 382 -13.98 6.88 16.47
CA ILE A 382 -14.12 6.97 17.93
C ILE A 382 -13.37 5.81 18.63
N SER A 383 -13.46 4.59 18.07
CA SER A 383 -12.76 3.42 18.62
C SER A 383 -11.23 3.57 18.57
N GLU A 384 -10.72 4.16 17.50
CA GLU A 384 -9.28 4.38 17.33
C GLU A 384 -8.78 5.53 18.23
N ALA A 385 -9.51 6.64 18.31
CA ALA A 385 -9.21 7.73 19.24
C ALA A 385 -9.16 7.25 20.70
N LEU A 386 -10.14 6.42 21.10
CA LEU A 386 -10.14 5.79 22.43
C LEU A 386 -8.94 4.84 22.63
N ALA A 387 -8.50 4.14 21.58
CA ALA A 387 -7.34 3.26 21.65
C ALA A 387 -6.03 4.07 21.82
N PHE A 388 -5.88 5.22 21.14
CA PHE A 388 -4.77 6.16 21.37
C PHE A 388 -4.79 6.71 22.79
N ALA A 389 -5.94 7.15 23.29
CA ALA A 389 -6.12 7.65 24.64
C ALA A 389 -5.80 6.56 25.69
N ALA A 390 -6.27 5.33 25.48
CA ALA A 390 -5.98 4.20 26.35
C ALA A 390 -4.49 3.89 26.42
N TRP A 391 -3.79 3.86 25.27
CA TRP A 391 -2.34 3.71 25.25
C TRP A 391 -1.65 4.84 26.01
N ASN A 392 -2.05 6.10 25.76
CA ASN A 392 -1.46 7.27 26.39
C ASN A 392 -1.62 7.26 27.91
N SER A 393 -2.76 6.81 28.43
CA SER A 393 -3.04 6.74 29.87
C SER A 393 -2.09 5.81 30.63
N LEU A 394 -1.45 4.87 29.93
CA LEU A 394 -0.47 3.93 30.49
C LEU A 394 0.96 4.49 30.53
N GLN A 395 1.20 5.70 29.97
CA GLN A 395 2.54 6.25 29.81
C GLN A 395 3.01 7.12 30.99
N ASN A 396 2.36 7.06 32.15
CA ASN A 396 2.73 7.81 33.37
C ASN A 396 2.93 9.30 33.11
N ASN A 397 2.06 9.93 32.34
CA ASN A 397 2.10 11.35 31.98
C ASN A 397 3.35 11.78 31.17
N LEU A 398 4.01 10.85 30.49
CA LEU A 398 5.15 11.18 29.62
C LEU A 398 4.73 11.92 28.36
N PHE A 399 3.51 11.65 27.88
CA PHE A 399 3.01 12.20 26.63
C PHE A 399 1.59 12.75 26.79
N ALA A 400 1.18 13.65 25.88
CA ALA A 400 -0.18 14.14 25.77
C ALA A 400 -0.74 13.86 24.38
N TYR A 401 -1.90 13.22 24.33
CA TYR A 401 -2.67 13.01 23.11
C TYR A 401 -3.57 14.22 22.85
N LEU A 402 -3.46 14.80 21.65
CA LEU A 402 -4.33 15.86 21.15
C LEU A 402 -5.27 15.24 20.12
N ALA A 403 -6.53 15.02 20.51
CA ALA A 403 -7.58 14.45 19.68
C ALA A 403 -8.30 15.51 18.85
#